data_f0a8f2536c09fe9101bf5e1b6e0f54c0
#
_entry.id   f0a8f2536c09fe9101bf5e1b6e0f54c0
#
_cell.length_a   1.000
_cell.length_b   1.000
_cell.length_c   1.000
_cell.angle_alpha   90.00
_cell.angle_beta   90.00
_cell.angle_gamma   90.00
#
_symmetry.space_group_name_H-M   'P 1'
#
loop_
_entity.id
_entity.type
_entity.pdbx_description
1 polymer ?
#
loop_
_entity_poly.entity_id
_entity_poly.type
_entity_poly.pdbx_seq_one_letter_code
_entity_poly.pdbx_strand_id
1 'polypeptide(L)'
;HTVCGDQILGEVSIDQLDTPPLSLSLSPEVPATREAVQALAQADMIILGPGSFLTSIMPPLLLAEVAQAINESDAMLVFICNLVAENGPASQLSLHNQWRWLESRVGAGRVDAILAPAGEYPAELAGRLILAELGEAGGLGLRVSGVAPAPVRVLPDDGAAHAQADAHGGQPVAH
;
A
#
# COMPACT_ATOMS: atom_id res chain seq x y z
N HIS A 1 6.90 12.27 -7.47
CA HIS A 1 8.23 12.90 -7.45
C HIS A 1 9.31 11.85 -7.21
N THR A 2 10.41 11.93 -7.93
CA THR A 2 11.56 11.04 -7.76
C THR A 2 12.51 11.53 -6.65
N VAL A 3 13.44 10.68 -6.24
CA VAL A 3 14.54 11.05 -5.31
C VAL A 3 15.42 12.19 -5.84
N CYS A 4 15.48 12.40 -7.16
CA CYS A 4 16.21 13.51 -7.77
C CYS A 4 15.38 14.80 -7.84
N GLY A 5 14.12 14.78 -7.39
CA GLY A 5 13.23 15.94 -7.42
C GLY A 5 12.44 16.10 -8.73
N ASP A 6 12.61 15.21 -9.70
CA ASP A 6 11.88 15.26 -10.96
C ASP A 6 10.42 14.90 -10.77
N GLN A 7 9.54 15.55 -11.52
CA GLN A 7 8.14 15.21 -11.62
C GLN A 7 7.91 14.32 -12.85
N ILE A 8 7.47 13.07 -12.62
CA ILE A 8 7.15 12.12 -13.67
C ILE A 8 5.64 12.02 -13.77
N LEU A 9 5.11 12.11 -14.99
CA LEU A 9 3.67 12.05 -15.27
C LEU A 9 3.31 10.80 -16.07
N GLY A 10 2.19 10.23 -15.71
CA GLY A 10 1.59 9.08 -16.39
C GLY A 10 2.03 7.72 -15.83
N GLU A 11 1.08 6.80 -15.86
CA GLU A 11 1.20 5.45 -15.32
C GLU A 11 2.42 4.71 -15.90
N VAL A 12 2.51 4.65 -17.23
CA VAL A 12 3.59 3.94 -17.93
C VAL A 12 4.96 4.49 -17.54
N SER A 13 5.09 5.81 -17.42
CA SER A 13 6.37 6.45 -17.05
C SER A 13 6.72 6.18 -15.59
N ILE A 14 5.74 6.08 -14.71
CA ILE A 14 5.94 5.72 -13.30
C ILE A 14 6.38 4.26 -13.20
N ASP A 15 5.74 3.35 -13.92
CA ASP A 15 6.07 1.93 -13.91
C ASP A 15 7.45 1.62 -14.53
N GLN A 16 8.00 2.54 -15.32
CA GLN A 16 9.34 2.45 -15.91
C GLN A 16 10.45 3.06 -15.06
N LEU A 17 10.14 3.60 -13.89
CA LEU A 17 11.17 4.12 -12.98
C LEU A 17 12.08 2.99 -12.48
N ASP A 18 13.35 3.29 -12.32
CA ASP A 18 14.32 2.35 -11.74
C ASP A 18 14.16 2.18 -10.23
N THR A 19 13.57 3.17 -9.55
CA THR A 19 13.38 3.16 -8.09
C THR A 19 12.00 3.69 -7.72
N PRO A 20 11.45 3.28 -6.56
CA PRO A 20 10.19 3.82 -6.07
C PRO A 20 10.23 5.35 -5.96
N PRO A 21 9.15 6.05 -6.36
CA PRO A 21 9.05 7.48 -6.16
C PRO A 21 8.95 7.83 -4.67
N LEU A 22 9.37 9.03 -4.28
CA LEU A 22 9.22 9.53 -2.91
C LEU A 22 7.77 9.84 -2.56
N SER A 23 6.99 10.28 -3.53
CA SER A 23 5.58 10.60 -3.35
C SER A 23 4.80 10.47 -4.65
N LEU A 24 3.50 10.26 -4.50
CA LEU A 24 2.53 10.28 -5.60
C LEU A 24 1.52 11.40 -5.36
N SER A 25 1.08 12.01 -6.46
CA SER A 25 -0.01 12.98 -6.47
C SER A 25 -0.83 12.83 -7.75
N LEU A 26 -2.06 13.30 -7.73
CA LEU A 26 -2.91 13.37 -8.91
C LEU A 26 -2.73 14.74 -9.59
N SER A 27 -2.69 14.74 -10.92
CA SER A 27 -2.66 15.96 -11.71
C SER A 27 -3.50 15.77 -12.99
N PRO A 28 -4.60 16.54 -13.17
CA PRO A 28 -5.12 17.52 -12.21
C PRO A 28 -5.71 16.85 -10.95
N GLU A 29 -5.75 17.57 -9.85
CA GLU A 29 -6.59 17.17 -8.70
C GLU A 29 -8.06 17.21 -9.11
N VAL A 30 -8.77 16.13 -8.83
CA VAL A 30 -10.21 16.00 -9.06
C VAL A 30 -10.87 15.49 -7.79
N PRO A 31 -12.09 15.93 -7.47
CA PRO A 31 -12.82 15.40 -6.33
C PRO A 31 -13.30 13.98 -6.62
N ALA A 32 -13.46 13.18 -5.57
CA ALA A 32 -14.14 11.90 -5.69
C ALA A 32 -15.62 12.09 -6.04
N THR A 33 -16.20 11.13 -6.76
CA THR A 33 -17.64 11.16 -7.03
C THR A 33 -18.41 10.89 -5.72
N ARG A 34 -19.57 11.52 -5.59
CA ARG A 34 -20.44 11.34 -4.42
C ARG A 34 -20.83 9.87 -4.23
N GLU A 35 -21.08 9.18 -5.32
CA GLU A 35 -21.45 7.76 -5.35
C GLU A 35 -20.32 6.88 -4.80
N ALA A 36 -19.07 7.16 -5.15
CA ALA A 36 -17.92 6.43 -4.63
C ALA A 36 -17.77 6.63 -3.13
N VAL A 37 -17.83 7.87 -2.64
CA VAL A 37 -17.76 8.20 -1.21
C VAL A 37 -18.89 7.51 -0.43
N GLN A 38 -20.12 7.55 -0.98
CA GLN A 38 -21.28 6.92 -0.35
C GLN A 38 -21.14 5.39 -0.31
N ALA A 39 -20.65 4.77 -1.37
CA ALA A 39 -20.43 3.33 -1.42
C ALA A 39 -19.40 2.88 -0.38
N LEU A 40 -18.30 3.64 -0.22
CA LEU A 40 -17.29 3.37 0.81
C LEU A 40 -17.84 3.51 2.23
N ALA A 41 -18.65 4.54 2.47
CA ALA A 41 -19.26 4.78 3.77
C ALA A 41 -20.31 3.73 4.18
N GLN A 42 -20.89 3.01 3.21
CA GLN A 42 -21.93 1.98 3.42
C GLN A 42 -21.40 0.55 3.27
N ALA A 43 -20.13 0.37 2.98
CA ALA A 43 -19.55 -0.94 2.78
C ALA A 43 -19.39 -1.68 4.12
N ASP A 44 -19.59 -3.00 4.11
CA ASP A 44 -19.22 -3.89 5.21
C ASP A 44 -17.75 -4.31 5.10
N MET A 45 -17.20 -4.30 3.88
CA MET A 45 -15.82 -4.64 3.57
C MET A 45 -15.31 -3.80 2.42
N ILE A 46 -14.09 -3.29 2.55
CA ILE A 46 -13.36 -2.57 1.51
C ILE A 46 -12.12 -3.38 1.18
N ILE A 47 -11.91 -3.65 -0.11
CA ILE A 47 -10.77 -4.42 -0.59
C ILE A 47 -9.88 -3.52 -1.44
N LEU A 48 -8.60 -3.45 -1.09
CA LEU A 48 -7.55 -2.78 -1.84
C LEU A 48 -6.74 -3.83 -2.60
N GLY A 49 -6.77 -3.81 -3.92
CA GLY A 49 -6.04 -4.75 -4.78
C GLY A 49 -6.76 -6.08 -5.07
N PRO A 50 -6.07 -7.06 -5.70
CA PRO A 50 -4.69 -6.93 -6.21
C PRO A 50 -4.60 -6.00 -7.42
N GLY A 51 -3.38 -5.54 -7.72
CA GLY A 51 -3.12 -4.65 -8.84
C GLY A 51 -1.77 -3.95 -8.69
N SER A 52 -1.33 -3.20 -9.69
CA SER A 52 -0.11 -2.40 -9.58
C SER A 52 -0.22 -1.45 -8.38
N PHE A 53 0.74 -1.57 -7.46
CA PHE A 53 0.66 -0.84 -6.19
C PHE A 53 0.69 0.67 -6.41
N LEU A 54 1.63 1.16 -7.23
CA LEU A 54 1.83 2.59 -7.43
C LEU A 54 0.82 3.22 -8.38
N THR A 55 0.32 2.47 -9.36
CA THR A 55 -0.46 3.03 -10.48
C THR A 55 -1.92 2.58 -10.50
N SER A 56 -2.30 1.58 -9.70
CA SER A 56 -3.70 1.14 -9.59
C SER A 56 -4.24 1.23 -8.16
N ILE A 57 -3.48 0.80 -7.15
CA ILE A 57 -3.95 0.77 -5.75
C ILE A 57 -3.84 2.15 -5.09
N MET A 58 -2.69 2.81 -5.24
CA MET A 58 -2.46 4.11 -4.60
C MET A 58 -3.28 5.27 -5.18
N PRO A 59 -3.52 5.40 -6.51
CA PRO A 59 -4.18 6.57 -7.06
C PRO A 59 -5.57 6.88 -6.48
N PRO A 60 -6.50 5.93 -6.29
CA PRO A 60 -7.77 6.22 -5.63
C PRO A 60 -7.60 6.77 -4.21
N LEU A 61 -6.57 6.34 -3.48
CA LEU A 61 -6.29 6.77 -2.10
C LEU A 61 -5.63 8.16 -2.04
N LEU A 62 -5.24 8.73 -3.18
CA LEU A 62 -4.76 10.11 -3.27
C LEU A 62 -5.92 11.11 -3.30
N LEU A 63 -7.15 10.66 -3.57
CA LEU A 63 -8.36 11.47 -3.42
C LEU A 63 -8.68 11.62 -1.93
N ALA A 64 -8.65 12.83 -1.42
CA ALA A 64 -8.83 13.11 0.01
C ALA A 64 -10.16 12.56 0.54
N GLU A 65 -11.23 12.70 -0.23
CA GLU A 65 -12.57 12.23 0.15
C GLU A 65 -12.66 10.70 0.20
N VAL A 66 -11.93 9.99 -0.68
CA VAL A 66 -11.86 8.52 -0.66
C VAL A 66 -11.10 8.06 0.57
N ALA A 67 -9.91 8.63 0.82
CA ALA A 67 -9.11 8.29 1.98
C ALA A 67 -9.86 8.56 3.29
N GLN A 68 -10.56 9.70 3.38
CA GLN A 68 -11.38 10.07 4.53
C GLN A 68 -12.55 9.10 4.71
N ALA A 69 -13.30 8.78 3.64
CA ALA A 69 -14.43 7.85 3.71
C ALA A 69 -14.00 6.46 4.18
N ILE A 70 -12.84 5.98 3.72
CA ILE A 70 -12.26 4.72 4.20
C ILE A 70 -11.88 4.81 5.68
N ASN A 71 -11.24 5.89 6.09
CA ASN A 71 -10.81 6.09 7.48
C ASN A 71 -11.99 6.15 8.46
N GLU A 72 -13.09 6.78 8.06
CA GLU A 72 -14.27 7.00 8.88
C GLU A 72 -15.28 5.85 8.83
N SER A 73 -15.15 4.90 7.88
CA SER A 73 -16.08 3.78 7.75
C SER A 73 -15.78 2.68 8.78
N ASP A 74 -16.83 1.97 9.21
CA ASP A 74 -16.72 0.78 10.04
C ASP A 74 -16.40 -0.49 9.23
N ALA A 75 -16.24 -0.37 7.91
CA ALA A 75 -15.94 -1.48 7.02
C ALA A 75 -14.61 -2.15 7.37
N MET A 76 -14.54 -3.47 7.28
CA MET A 76 -13.27 -4.19 7.33
C MET A 76 -12.41 -3.82 6.13
N LEU A 77 -11.22 -3.24 6.34
CA LEU A 77 -10.28 -2.88 5.29
C LEU A 77 -9.25 -3.98 5.06
N VAL A 78 -9.32 -4.61 3.90
CA VAL A 78 -8.44 -5.72 3.51
C VAL A 78 -7.51 -5.29 2.37
N PHE A 79 -6.22 -5.43 2.56
CA PHE A 79 -5.25 -5.29 1.48
C PHE A 79 -4.89 -6.66 0.91
N ILE A 80 -5.05 -6.84 -0.41
CA ILE A 80 -4.64 -8.04 -1.12
C ILE A 80 -3.40 -7.71 -1.93
N CYS A 81 -2.25 -8.22 -1.52
CA CYS A 81 -1.02 -8.00 -2.27
C CYS A 81 -0.90 -8.96 -3.48
N ASN A 82 -0.06 -8.59 -4.44
CA ASN A 82 0.17 -9.42 -5.61
C ASN A 82 0.85 -10.74 -5.22
N LEU A 83 0.39 -11.85 -5.83
CA LEU A 83 0.99 -13.18 -5.62
C LEU A 83 2.37 -13.31 -6.28
N VAL A 84 2.61 -12.51 -7.31
CA VAL A 84 3.88 -12.45 -8.06
C VAL A 84 4.41 -11.03 -7.93
N ALA A 85 5.72 -10.91 -7.75
CA ALA A 85 6.37 -9.61 -7.70
C ALA A 85 6.06 -8.81 -8.97
N GLU A 86 5.74 -7.54 -8.79
CA GLU A 86 5.57 -6.61 -9.90
C GLU A 86 6.91 -6.36 -10.58
N ASN A 87 6.85 -5.88 -11.82
CA ASN A 87 8.01 -5.29 -12.48
C ASN A 87 8.13 -3.82 -12.11
N GLY A 88 9.29 -3.23 -12.39
CA GLY A 88 9.53 -1.81 -12.16
C GLY A 88 9.69 -1.43 -10.67
N PRO A 89 9.42 -0.17 -10.32
CA PRO A 89 9.74 0.38 -9.01
C PRO A 89 8.98 -0.29 -7.86
N ALA A 90 7.75 -0.74 -8.10
CA ALA A 90 6.94 -1.40 -7.08
C ALA A 90 7.56 -2.72 -6.60
N SER A 91 8.39 -3.38 -7.42
CA SER A 91 9.12 -4.60 -7.03
C SER A 91 10.10 -4.40 -5.87
N GLN A 92 10.53 -3.17 -5.64
CA GLN A 92 11.45 -2.80 -4.57
C GLN A 92 10.74 -2.40 -3.28
N LEU A 93 9.41 -2.34 -3.30
CA LEU A 93 8.62 -2.05 -2.10
C LEU A 93 8.31 -3.36 -1.37
N SER A 94 8.90 -3.55 -0.20
CA SER A 94 8.50 -4.65 0.68
C SER A 94 7.01 -4.52 1.04
N LEU A 95 6.39 -5.63 1.45
CA LEU A 95 4.99 -5.60 1.92
C LEU A 95 4.81 -4.62 3.09
N HIS A 96 5.82 -4.53 3.98
CA HIS A 96 5.82 -3.57 5.07
C HIS A 96 5.79 -2.12 4.54
N ASN A 97 6.59 -1.79 3.53
CA ASN A 97 6.58 -0.46 2.93
C ASN A 97 5.25 -0.16 2.23
N GLN A 98 4.68 -1.12 1.50
CA GLN A 98 3.36 -0.97 0.88
C GLN A 98 2.29 -0.70 1.96
N TRP A 99 2.27 -1.47 3.03
CA TRP A 99 1.37 -1.26 4.16
C TRP A 99 1.52 0.14 4.78
N ARG A 100 2.76 0.60 5.00
CA ARG A 100 3.04 1.95 5.52
C ARG A 100 2.51 3.05 4.59
N TRP A 101 2.66 2.86 3.29
CA TRP A 101 2.11 3.79 2.30
C TRP A 101 0.58 3.85 2.36
N LEU A 102 -0.09 2.70 2.46
CA LEU A 102 -1.55 2.65 2.62
C LEU A 102 -1.99 3.38 3.88
N GLU A 103 -1.41 3.06 5.04
CA GLU A 103 -1.78 3.70 6.31
C GLU A 103 -1.48 5.20 6.35
N SER A 104 -0.48 5.66 5.62
CA SER A 104 -0.22 7.10 5.49
C SER A 104 -1.36 7.86 4.80
N ARG A 105 -2.24 7.15 4.08
CA ARG A 105 -3.39 7.71 3.37
C ARG A 105 -4.70 7.49 4.13
N VAL A 106 -4.96 6.27 4.54
CA VAL A 106 -6.23 5.90 5.16
C VAL A 106 -6.24 6.01 6.69
N GLY A 107 -5.10 6.30 7.29
CA GLY A 107 -4.96 6.42 8.75
C GLY A 107 -4.18 5.26 9.37
N ALA A 108 -3.42 5.56 10.40
CA ALA A 108 -2.61 4.57 11.12
C ALA A 108 -3.52 3.53 11.80
N GLY A 109 -3.19 2.27 11.64
CA GLY A 109 -3.95 1.15 12.21
C GLY A 109 -5.25 0.80 11.48
N ARG A 110 -5.54 1.46 10.34
CA ARG A 110 -6.82 1.29 9.63
C ARG A 110 -6.88 0.01 8.79
N VAL A 111 -5.73 -0.49 8.32
CA VAL A 111 -5.70 -1.76 7.57
C VAL A 111 -5.90 -2.92 8.55
N ASP A 112 -7.05 -3.59 8.46
CA ASP A 112 -7.43 -4.67 9.39
C ASP A 112 -6.79 -6.01 9.03
N ALA A 113 -6.67 -6.31 7.72
CA ALA A 113 -6.09 -7.56 7.25
C ALA A 113 -5.28 -7.37 5.97
N ILE A 114 -4.24 -8.21 5.81
CA ILE A 114 -3.40 -8.26 4.62
C ILE A 114 -3.37 -9.70 4.13
N LEU A 115 -3.91 -9.94 2.94
CA LEU A 115 -3.81 -11.23 2.26
C LEU A 115 -2.52 -11.25 1.44
N ALA A 116 -1.59 -12.11 1.83
CA ALA A 116 -0.26 -12.22 1.25
C ALA A 116 0.09 -13.66 0.87
N PRO A 117 1.00 -13.90 -0.09
CA PRO A 117 1.57 -15.22 -0.33
C PRO A 117 2.20 -15.79 0.95
N ALA A 118 2.31 -17.12 1.04
CA ALA A 118 3.07 -17.73 2.12
C ALA A 118 4.53 -17.26 2.07
N GLY A 119 5.07 -16.84 3.21
CA GLY A 119 6.40 -16.26 3.29
C GLY A 119 6.76 -15.75 4.68
N GLU A 120 7.95 -15.17 4.78
CA GLU A 120 8.43 -14.52 6.01
C GLU A 120 8.15 -13.01 5.93
N TYR A 121 7.58 -12.46 6.98
CA TYR A 121 7.19 -11.05 7.05
C TYR A 121 7.59 -10.43 8.40
N PRO A 122 7.78 -9.10 8.47
CA PRO A 122 8.06 -8.39 9.72
C PRO A 122 6.98 -8.60 10.79
N ALA A 123 7.39 -8.58 12.05
CA ALA A 123 6.52 -8.84 13.19
C ALA A 123 5.34 -7.85 13.30
N GLU A 124 5.52 -6.61 12.84
CA GLU A 124 4.47 -5.58 12.83
C GLU A 124 3.26 -5.99 11.99
N LEU A 125 3.46 -6.83 10.98
CA LEU A 125 2.39 -7.34 10.12
C LEU A 125 1.71 -8.59 10.67
N ALA A 126 2.33 -9.31 11.61
CA ALA A 126 1.91 -10.64 12.04
C ALA A 126 0.43 -10.71 12.48
N GLY A 127 -0.06 -9.67 13.16
CA GLY A 127 -1.46 -9.61 13.62
C GLY A 127 -2.51 -9.35 12.53
N ARG A 128 -2.07 -9.00 11.31
CA ARG A 128 -2.94 -8.65 10.17
C ARG A 128 -2.80 -9.61 9.00
N LEU A 129 -1.77 -10.46 9.00
CA LEU A 129 -1.48 -11.35 7.87
C LEU A 129 -2.47 -12.51 7.78
N ILE A 130 -3.02 -12.70 6.59
CA ILE A 130 -3.70 -13.90 6.15
C ILE A 130 -2.85 -14.51 5.04
N LEU A 131 -2.19 -15.63 5.31
CA LEU A 131 -1.30 -16.25 4.34
C LEU A 131 -2.10 -17.15 3.39
N ALA A 132 -1.90 -16.96 2.09
CA ALA A 132 -2.45 -17.79 1.04
C ALA A 132 -1.42 -18.80 0.56
N GLU A 133 -1.74 -20.09 0.61
CA GLU A 133 -0.93 -21.15 0.02
C GLU A 133 -1.50 -21.54 -1.34
N LEU A 134 -0.64 -21.60 -2.35
CA LEU A 134 -0.98 -22.17 -3.66
C LEU A 134 -0.95 -23.69 -3.52
N GLY A 135 -2.09 -24.35 -3.78
CA GLY A 135 -2.16 -25.82 -3.76
C GLY A 135 -1.31 -26.43 -4.86
N GLU A 136 -0.71 -27.61 -4.60
CA GLU A 136 0.23 -28.34 -5.48
C GLU A 136 -0.35 -28.76 -6.85
N ALA A 137 -1.60 -28.55 -7.14
CA ALA A 137 -2.28 -29.10 -8.34
C ALA A 137 -2.56 -28.07 -9.45
N GLY A 138 -1.81 -26.97 -9.54
CA GLY A 138 -2.00 -26.00 -10.66
C GLY A 138 -3.41 -25.40 -10.78
N GLY A 139 -4.30 -25.74 -9.89
CA GLY A 139 -5.61 -25.15 -9.72
C GLY A 139 -5.54 -24.08 -8.66
N LEU A 140 -6.14 -22.92 -8.92
CA LEU A 140 -6.30 -21.82 -7.96
C LEU A 140 -7.20 -22.29 -6.79
N GLY A 141 -6.63 -23.10 -5.93
CA GLY A 141 -7.24 -23.47 -4.64
C GLY A 141 -6.69 -22.55 -3.57
N LEU A 142 -7.30 -21.40 -3.38
CA LEU A 142 -6.98 -20.52 -2.26
C LEU A 142 -7.38 -21.25 -0.97
N ARG A 143 -6.41 -21.86 -0.29
CA ARG A 143 -6.62 -22.27 1.10
C ARG A 143 -6.30 -21.10 1.99
N VAL A 144 -7.32 -20.43 2.46
CA VAL A 144 -7.20 -19.49 3.57
C VAL A 144 -7.08 -20.33 4.84
N SER A 145 -5.89 -20.54 5.32
CA SER A 145 -5.67 -21.12 6.65
C SER A 145 -5.95 -20.03 7.67
N GLY A 146 -7.03 -20.12 8.39
CA GLY A 146 -7.29 -19.33 9.60
C GLY A 146 -6.22 -19.68 10.63
N VAL A 147 -5.39 -18.72 10.98
CA VAL A 147 -4.06 -18.88 11.56
C VAL A 147 -4.10 -18.99 13.06
N ALA A 148 -3.48 -20.05 13.56
CA ALA A 148 -2.56 -19.86 14.68
C ALA A 148 -1.25 -19.28 14.08
N PRO A 149 -0.61 -18.25 14.66
CA PRO A 149 0.56 -17.62 14.07
C PRO A 149 1.69 -18.66 13.95
N ALA A 150 2.05 -18.99 12.71
CA ALA A 150 3.34 -19.61 12.49
C ALA A 150 4.41 -18.65 13.03
N PRO A 151 5.52 -19.14 13.62
CA PRO A 151 6.53 -18.27 14.17
C PRO A 151 7.08 -17.38 13.05
N VAL A 152 6.72 -16.11 13.11
CA VAL A 152 7.21 -15.08 12.20
C VAL A 152 8.69 -14.90 12.53
N ARG A 153 9.56 -15.24 11.59
CA ARG A 153 10.98 -14.93 11.72
C ARG A 153 11.10 -13.41 11.58
N VAL A 154 11.47 -12.76 12.68
CA VAL A 154 11.70 -11.31 12.70
C VAL A 154 12.93 -11.03 11.84
N LEU A 155 12.73 -10.38 10.71
CA LEU A 155 13.83 -9.77 9.96
C LEU A 155 14.26 -8.50 10.70
N PRO A 156 15.57 -8.18 10.75
CA PRO A 156 16.02 -6.93 11.34
C PRO A 156 15.36 -5.74 10.66
N ASP A 157 15.02 -4.76 11.46
CA ASP A 157 14.42 -3.51 11.01
C ASP A 157 15.40 -2.79 10.08
N ASP A 158 15.06 -2.67 8.79
CA ASP A 158 15.83 -1.90 7.81
C ASP A 158 15.64 -0.39 8.03
N GLY A 159 15.71 0.05 9.27
CA GLY A 159 15.52 1.44 9.72
C GLY A 159 16.44 2.48 9.08
N ALA A 160 17.25 2.11 8.10
CA ALA A 160 18.19 3.02 7.44
C ALA A 160 17.56 3.88 6.32
N ALA A 161 16.41 3.49 5.77
CA ALA A 161 15.86 4.20 4.62
C ALA A 161 14.96 5.41 4.98
N HIS A 162 14.47 5.51 6.21
CA HIS A 162 13.57 6.60 6.62
C HIS A 162 14.23 7.73 7.42
N ALA A 163 15.44 7.55 7.94
CA ALA A 163 16.12 8.57 8.76
C ALA A 163 16.64 9.78 7.94
N GLN A 164 16.64 9.71 6.62
CA GLN A 164 17.19 10.77 5.76
C GLN A 164 16.14 11.73 5.18
N ALA A 165 14.85 11.43 5.32
CA ALA A 165 13.79 12.28 4.77
C ALA A 165 13.41 13.48 5.67
N ASP A 166 13.75 13.43 6.96
CA ASP A 166 13.34 14.49 7.91
C ASP A 166 14.39 15.57 8.15
N ALA A 167 15.57 15.50 7.51
CA ALA A 167 16.68 16.42 7.78
C ALA A 167 16.76 17.66 6.87
N HIS A 168 15.82 17.87 5.96
CA HIS A 168 15.78 19.07 5.09
C HIS A 168 14.52 19.91 5.31
N GLY A 169 14.18 20.14 6.56
CA GLY A 169 13.24 21.15 7.00
C GLY A 169 13.93 22.49 7.22
N GLY A 170 13.65 23.46 6.38
CA GLY A 170 13.68 24.86 6.78
C GLY A 170 14.99 25.63 6.61
N GLN A 171 15.17 26.29 5.47
CA GLN A 171 15.77 27.63 5.49
C GLN A 171 14.76 28.66 4.95
N PRO A 172 14.52 29.77 5.64
CA PRO A 172 13.68 30.85 5.15
C PRO A 172 14.44 31.65 4.10
N VAL A 173 13.83 31.83 2.93
CA VAL A 173 14.32 32.79 1.93
C VAL A 173 13.84 34.16 2.37
N ALA A 174 14.77 35.01 2.78
CA ALA A 174 14.54 36.43 2.93
C ALA A 174 14.85 37.12 1.60
N HIS A 175 13.91 38.02 1.20
CA HIS A 175 13.89 38.99 0.09
C HIS A 175 13.75 38.48 -1.34
#